data_53bf9bba29d9d2a9fbdefdd8a336c4d0
#
_entry.id   53bf9bba29d9d2a9fbdefdd8a336c4d0
#
_cell.length_a   1.000
_cell.length_b   1.000
_cell.length_c   1.000
_cell.angle_alpha   90.00
_cell.angle_beta   90.00
_cell.angle_gamma   90.00
#
_symmetry.space_group_name_H-M   'P 1'
#
loop_
_entity.id
_entity.type
_entity.pdbx_description
1 polymer ?
#
loop_
_entity_poly.entity_id
_entity_poly.type
_entity_poly.pdbx_seq_one_letter_code
_entity_poly.pdbx_strand_id
1 'polypeptide(L)'
;MLVRDKNGNYESIDYRETAPAAASQDMYEHDPSASEFGGLAVAVPGELRGLEYLHRRYGVLPWKTLVMPAVRVARDGFRGQYCPASIPDGMLLLTKMGKSPRTWFAT
;
A
#
# COMPACT_ATOMS: atom_id res chain seq x y z
N MET A 1 -0.11 -6.63 -12.34
CA MET A 1 -0.38 -8.07 -12.13
C MET A 1 -0.66 -8.72 -13.47
N LEU A 2 -0.14 -9.91 -13.72
CA LEU A 2 -0.47 -10.70 -14.90
C LEU A 2 -1.31 -11.90 -14.46
N VAL A 3 -2.43 -12.09 -15.11
CA VAL A 3 -3.38 -13.16 -14.82
C VAL A 3 -3.51 -14.08 -16.02
N ARG A 4 -3.49 -15.39 -15.79
CA ARG A 4 -3.86 -16.39 -16.79
C ARG A 4 -5.13 -17.09 -16.32
N ASP A 5 -6.19 -17.02 -17.12
CA ASP A 5 -7.45 -17.67 -16.80
C ASP A 5 -7.42 -19.19 -17.08
N LYS A 6 -8.50 -19.90 -16.71
CA LYS A 6 -8.63 -21.35 -16.92
C LYS A 6 -8.67 -21.75 -18.42
N ASN A 7 -8.98 -20.82 -19.31
CA ASN A 7 -9.06 -21.05 -20.75
C ASN A 7 -7.73 -20.73 -21.45
N GLY A 8 -6.72 -20.26 -20.70
CA GLY A 8 -5.40 -19.90 -21.22
C GLY A 8 -5.28 -18.45 -21.68
N ASN A 9 -6.29 -17.60 -21.51
CA ASN A 9 -6.22 -16.18 -21.85
C ASN A 9 -5.40 -15.43 -20.82
N TYR A 10 -4.68 -14.41 -21.27
CA TYR A 10 -3.87 -13.54 -20.42
C TYR A 10 -4.48 -12.16 -20.32
N GLU A 11 -4.43 -11.59 -19.14
CA GLU A 11 -4.86 -10.22 -18.83
C GLU A 11 -3.79 -9.54 -17.97
N SER A 12 -3.44 -8.30 -18.31
CA SER A 12 -2.61 -7.43 -17.47
C SER A 12 -3.50 -6.44 -16.72
N ILE A 13 -3.35 -6.39 -15.42
CA ILE A 13 -4.07 -5.47 -14.54
C ILE A 13 -3.03 -4.50 -13.96
N ASP A 14 -3.11 -3.24 -14.35
CA ASP A 14 -2.37 -2.18 -13.70
C ASP A 14 -3.18 -1.70 -12.49
N TYR A 15 -2.60 -1.84 -11.31
CA TYR A 15 -3.23 -1.49 -10.05
C TYR A 15 -2.26 -0.79 -9.10
N ARG A 16 -1.15 -0.33 -9.64
CA ARG A 16 -0.21 0.46 -8.89
C ARG A 16 -0.82 1.82 -8.52
N GLU A 17 -0.12 2.57 -7.72
CA GLU A 17 -0.52 3.93 -7.37
C GLU A 17 -0.54 4.86 -8.59
N THR A 18 -1.36 5.89 -8.50
CA THR A 18 -1.40 6.99 -9.47
C THR A 18 -1.07 8.30 -8.79
N ALA A 19 -0.60 9.28 -9.56
CA ALA A 19 -0.42 10.62 -9.06
C ALA A 19 -1.78 11.23 -8.64
N PRO A 20 -1.84 12.04 -7.57
CA PRO A 20 -3.02 12.83 -7.24
C PRO A 20 -3.41 13.77 -8.37
N ALA A 21 -4.72 14.11 -8.47
CA ALA A 21 -5.21 15.03 -9.51
C ALA A 21 -4.57 16.43 -9.48
N ALA A 22 -4.07 16.83 -8.32
CA ALA A 22 -3.38 18.11 -8.12
C ALA A 22 -1.87 18.04 -8.39
N ALA A 23 -1.33 16.89 -8.82
CA ALA A 23 0.09 16.77 -9.12
C ALA A 23 0.46 17.63 -10.36
N SER A 24 1.57 18.35 -10.27
CA SER A 24 2.17 19.11 -11.36
C SER A 24 3.62 18.71 -11.56
N GLN A 25 4.18 19.05 -12.72
CA GLN A 25 5.55 18.69 -13.09
C GLN A 25 6.59 19.29 -12.14
N ASP A 26 6.31 20.46 -11.61
CA ASP A 26 7.20 21.31 -10.81
C ASP A 26 6.86 21.32 -9.31
N MET A 27 5.95 20.46 -8.85
CA MET A 27 5.44 20.49 -7.48
C MET A 27 6.51 20.28 -6.39
N TYR A 28 7.70 19.78 -6.75
CA TYR A 28 8.83 19.56 -5.83
C TYR A 28 10.02 20.48 -6.10
N GLU A 29 9.90 21.45 -7.01
CA GLU A 29 11.01 22.30 -7.44
C GLU A 29 11.62 23.10 -6.28
N HIS A 30 10.78 23.59 -5.37
CA HIS A 30 11.21 24.38 -4.21
C HIS A 30 11.63 23.55 -2.98
N ASP A 31 11.18 22.31 -2.92
CA ASP A 31 11.51 21.37 -1.84
C ASP A 31 11.56 19.94 -2.38
N PRO A 32 12.71 19.49 -2.88
CA PRO A 32 12.89 18.12 -3.37
C PRO A 32 12.60 17.05 -2.31
N SER A 33 12.79 17.35 -1.02
CA SER A 33 12.53 16.40 0.07
C SER A 33 11.03 16.09 0.24
N ALA A 34 10.15 16.98 -0.23
CA ALA A 34 8.70 16.77 -0.22
C ALA A 34 8.25 15.63 -1.16
N SER A 35 9.14 15.14 -2.06
CA SER A 35 8.87 13.94 -2.88
C SER A 35 9.02 12.64 -2.08
N GLU A 36 9.73 12.66 -0.95
CA GLU A 36 9.98 11.50 -0.11
C GLU A 36 9.19 11.55 1.21
N PHE A 37 8.99 12.74 1.75
CA PHE A 37 8.38 12.93 3.07
C PHE A 37 7.20 13.89 3.02
N GLY A 38 6.18 13.61 3.84
CA GLY A 38 5.02 14.48 4.01
C GLY A 38 3.86 14.19 3.06
N GLY A 39 2.84 15.04 3.11
CA GLY A 39 1.59 14.83 2.40
C GLY A 39 1.68 14.88 0.87
N LEU A 40 2.62 15.65 0.34
CA LEU A 40 2.83 15.76 -1.10
C LEU A 40 3.44 14.50 -1.73
N ALA A 41 4.16 13.69 -0.92
CA ALA A 41 4.74 12.42 -1.37
C ALA A 41 3.70 11.30 -1.51
N VAL A 42 2.46 11.51 -1.05
CA VAL A 42 1.44 10.45 -1.01
C VAL A 42 0.78 10.31 -2.37
N ALA A 43 0.88 9.10 -2.94
CA ALA A 43 0.15 8.72 -4.15
C ALA A 43 -1.26 8.19 -3.82
N VAL A 44 -2.12 8.11 -4.84
CA VAL A 44 -3.45 7.52 -4.72
C VAL A 44 -3.32 5.99 -4.79
N PRO A 45 -3.69 5.24 -3.73
CA PRO A 45 -3.54 3.78 -3.72
C PRO A 45 -4.44 3.09 -4.74
N GLY A 46 -3.92 2.10 -5.45
CA GLY A 46 -4.65 1.32 -6.46
C GLY A 46 -4.79 -0.17 -6.13
N GLU A 47 -3.96 -0.71 -5.23
CA GLU A 47 -3.82 -2.16 -5.03
C GLU A 47 -5.13 -2.86 -4.64
N LEU A 48 -5.85 -2.34 -3.66
CA LEU A 48 -7.12 -2.94 -3.24
C LEU A 48 -8.19 -2.90 -4.33
N ARG A 49 -8.19 -1.85 -5.17
CA ARG A 49 -9.09 -1.75 -6.32
C ARG A 49 -8.75 -2.79 -7.39
N GLY A 50 -7.47 -3.01 -7.65
CA GLY A 50 -7.02 -4.05 -8.57
C GLY A 50 -7.34 -5.46 -8.08
N LEU A 51 -7.17 -5.74 -6.80
CA LEU A 51 -7.56 -7.01 -6.19
C LEU A 51 -9.08 -7.22 -6.21
N GLU A 52 -9.88 -6.17 -5.95
CA GLU A 52 -11.34 -6.23 -6.07
C GLU A 52 -11.77 -6.51 -7.51
N TYR A 53 -11.16 -5.85 -8.49
CA TYR A 53 -11.40 -6.10 -9.91
C TYR A 53 -11.12 -7.56 -10.29
N LEU A 54 -9.96 -8.09 -9.89
CA LEU A 54 -9.59 -9.48 -10.08
C LEU A 54 -10.63 -10.43 -9.45
N HIS A 55 -11.03 -10.14 -8.22
CA HIS A 55 -12.01 -10.93 -7.50
C HIS A 55 -13.38 -10.94 -8.19
N ARG A 56 -13.86 -9.82 -8.69
CA ARG A 56 -15.15 -9.75 -9.41
C ARG A 56 -15.17 -10.61 -10.68
N ARG A 57 -14.02 -10.80 -11.32
CA ARG A 57 -13.92 -11.59 -12.56
C ARG A 57 -13.67 -13.08 -12.34
N TYR A 58 -12.90 -13.41 -11.32
CA TYR A 58 -12.37 -14.77 -11.11
C TYR A 58 -12.64 -15.32 -9.71
N GLY A 59 -13.07 -14.49 -8.78
CA GLY A 59 -13.31 -14.90 -7.40
C GLY A 59 -14.59 -15.70 -7.21
N VAL A 60 -14.58 -16.62 -6.28
CA VAL A 60 -15.72 -17.49 -5.93
C VAL A 60 -16.18 -17.23 -4.49
N LEU A 61 -15.22 -17.02 -3.58
CA LEU A 61 -15.54 -16.77 -2.18
C LEU A 61 -16.04 -15.32 -1.97
N PRO A 62 -16.86 -15.06 -0.95
CA PRO A 62 -17.24 -13.68 -0.62
C PRO A 62 -16.02 -12.81 -0.34
N TRP A 63 -15.98 -11.60 -0.91
CA TRP A 63 -14.88 -10.64 -0.75
C TRP A 63 -14.50 -10.41 0.72
N LYS A 64 -15.52 -10.22 1.57
CA LYS A 64 -15.34 -10.04 3.01
C LYS A 64 -14.55 -11.19 3.64
N THR A 65 -14.83 -12.43 3.25
CA THR A 65 -14.13 -13.61 3.78
C THR A 65 -12.63 -13.59 3.46
N LEU A 66 -12.27 -13.09 2.26
CA LEU A 66 -10.88 -13.01 1.82
C LEU A 66 -10.11 -11.86 2.50
N VAL A 67 -10.78 -10.73 2.74
CA VAL A 67 -10.12 -9.53 3.29
C VAL A 67 -10.04 -9.55 4.82
N MET A 68 -10.98 -10.20 5.51
CA MET A 68 -11.04 -10.20 6.98
C MET A 68 -9.78 -10.70 7.69
N PRO A 69 -9.05 -11.71 7.21
CA PRO A 69 -7.78 -12.09 7.83
C PRO A 69 -6.74 -10.96 7.81
N ALA A 70 -6.60 -10.26 6.70
CA ALA A 70 -5.71 -9.11 6.59
C ALA A 70 -6.12 -7.95 7.50
N VAL A 71 -7.44 -7.69 7.61
CA VAL A 71 -7.98 -6.69 8.54
C VAL A 71 -7.62 -7.02 9.98
N ARG A 72 -7.71 -8.29 10.38
CA ARG A 72 -7.32 -8.72 11.74
C ARG A 72 -5.83 -8.49 11.98
N VAL A 73 -4.98 -8.91 11.05
CA VAL A 73 -3.52 -8.71 11.15
C VAL A 73 -3.18 -7.23 11.23
N ALA A 74 -3.82 -6.38 10.42
CA ALA A 74 -3.60 -4.94 10.46
C ALA A 74 -4.06 -4.30 11.77
N ARG A 75 -5.16 -4.78 12.35
CA ARG A 75 -5.73 -4.24 13.60
C ARG A 75 -5.01 -4.76 14.84
N ASP A 76 -4.74 -6.04 14.91
CA ASP A 76 -4.18 -6.70 16.07
C ASP A 76 -2.65 -6.71 16.06
N GLY A 77 -2.05 -6.44 14.91
CA GLY A 77 -0.62 -6.53 14.67
C GLY A 77 -0.14 -7.98 14.56
N PHE A 78 1.14 -8.14 14.29
CA PHE A 78 1.82 -9.44 14.30
C PHE A 78 3.26 -9.27 14.80
N ARG A 79 3.83 -10.36 15.32
CA ARG A 79 5.25 -10.36 15.70
C ARG A 79 6.09 -10.53 14.44
N GLY A 80 6.76 -9.43 14.03
CA GLY A 80 7.76 -9.47 12.96
C GLY A 80 9.14 -9.81 13.53
N GLN A 81 9.94 -10.54 12.76
CA GLN A 81 11.36 -10.61 13.01
C GLN A 81 11.99 -9.33 12.49
N TYR A 82 12.50 -8.53 13.39
CA TYR A 82 13.10 -7.25 13.05
C TYR A 82 14.47 -7.48 12.41
N CYS A 83 14.64 -7.06 11.16
CA CYS A 83 15.95 -7.05 10.51
C CYS A 83 16.49 -5.61 10.54
N PRO A 84 17.44 -5.28 11.44
CA PRO A 84 17.94 -3.90 11.59
C PRO A 84 18.55 -3.30 10.32
N ALA A 85 19.03 -4.16 9.42
CA ALA A 85 19.70 -3.76 8.17
C ALA A 85 18.74 -3.28 7.08
N SER A 86 17.42 -3.39 7.28
CA SER A 86 16.42 -3.05 6.26
C SER A 86 15.42 -1.99 6.69
N ILE A 87 15.73 -1.23 7.76
CA ILE A 87 14.86 -0.13 8.17
C ILE A 87 15.15 1.06 7.25
N PRO A 88 14.18 1.51 6.44
CA PRO A 88 14.33 2.79 5.75
C PRO A 88 14.53 3.91 6.77
N ASP A 89 15.41 4.86 6.48
CA ASP A 89 15.69 6.02 7.35
C ASP A 89 14.42 6.75 7.81
N GLY A 90 13.37 6.77 6.99
CA GLY A 90 12.08 7.33 7.33
C GLY A 90 11.37 6.63 8.50
N MET A 91 11.52 5.31 8.65
CA MET A 91 10.95 4.57 9.79
C MET A 91 11.73 4.82 11.08
N LEU A 92 13.04 5.05 10.98
CA LEU A 92 13.87 5.48 12.10
C LEU A 92 13.48 6.87 12.59
N LEU A 93 13.14 7.78 11.67
CA LEU A 93 12.65 9.12 11.99
C LEU A 93 11.34 9.07 12.79
N LEU A 94 10.41 8.20 12.39
CA LEU A 94 9.13 8.00 13.08
C LEU A 94 9.30 7.46 14.50
N THR A 95 10.27 6.56 14.70
CA THR A 95 10.63 6.05 16.05
C THR A 95 11.23 7.15 16.92
N LYS A 96 12.05 8.04 16.36
CA LYS A 96 12.62 9.20 17.05
C LYS A 96 11.57 10.25 17.43
N MET A 97 10.43 10.32 16.71
CA MET A 97 9.30 11.19 17.02
C MET A 97 8.39 10.62 18.14
N GLY A 98 8.78 9.54 18.80
CA GLY A 98 8.02 8.94 19.91
C GLY A 98 6.74 8.20 19.48
N LYS A 99 6.54 8.00 18.18
CA LYS A 99 5.42 7.24 17.65
C LYS A 99 5.85 5.78 17.49
N SER A 100 5.41 4.94 18.43
CA SER A 100 5.62 3.49 18.33
C SER A 100 4.95 2.94 17.05
N PRO A 101 5.57 1.98 16.34
CA PRO A 101 4.92 1.28 15.22
C PRO A 101 3.53 0.70 15.56
N ARG A 102 3.24 0.45 16.83
CA ARG A 102 1.93 -0.01 17.31
C ARG A 102 0.82 1.04 17.22
N THR A 103 1.16 2.33 17.15
CA THR A 103 0.16 3.41 17.05
C THR A 103 -0.34 3.69 15.65
N TRP A 104 0.27 3.10 14.63
CA TRP A 104 -0.14 3.27 13.23
C TRP A 104 -1.36 2.41 12.83
N PHE A 105 -1.65 1.39 13.63
CA PHE A 105 -2.75 0.45 13.36
C PHE A 105 -3.84 0.48 14.44
N ALA A 106 -3.80 1.45 15.36
CA ALA A 106 -4.67 1.53 16.53
C ALA A 106 -5.68 2.70 16.46
N THR A 107 -6.20 3.03 15.27
CA THR A 107 -7.37 3.93 15.12
C THR A 107 -8.42 3.29 14.25
#